data_5b29025e7d764ec666e20ab2e26b5035
#
_entry.id   5b29025e7d764ec666e20ab2e26b5035
#
_cell.length_a   1.000
_cell.length_b   1.000
_cell.length_c   1.000
_cell.angle_alpha   90.00
_cell.angle_beta   90.00
_cell.angle_gamma   90.00
#
_symmetry.space_group_name_H-M   'P 1'
#
loop_
_entity.id
_entity.type
_entity.pdbx_description
1 polymer ?
#
loop_
_entity_poly.entity_id
_entity_poly.type
_entity_poly.pdbx_seq_one_letter_code
_entity_poly.pdbx_strand_id
1 'polypeptide(L)'
;MKSTEIVFIIDKSGSMAHLAGDTIGGFNGFVTSQKALDGKATLTTILFDTTWKTLHDGIDIHEVKPMTNLDYIAGGGTAMLDAIGEAINKVQARHDDLGAEKPEKVLFVITTDGEENSSRKFNKSQIEAMIKHQTNGHGWEFMFLGANMDAVHEAASLGISSNRSVTYDYTSKGVDALYATMDCMASSIRCDALTKDMDLRTVYTECTADSVCSANDSISSSITIK
;
A
#
# COMPACT_ATOMS: atom_id res chain seq x y z
N MET A 1 16.37 -10.92 12.17
CA MET A 1 15.38 -10.64 11.08
C MET A 1 15.99 -9.60 10.18
N LYS A 2 15.72 -9.70 8.89
CA LYS A 2 16.17 -8.72 7.90
C LYS A 2 15.42 -7.41 8.08
N SER A 3 16.10 -6.28 7.86
CA SER A 3 15.46 -4.98 7.89
C SER A 3 14.57 -4.78 6.66
N THR A 4 13.41 -4.15 6.84
CA THR A 4 12.42 -3.96 5.76
C THR A 4 12.04 -2.49 5.65
N GLU A 5 12.02 -1.96 4.44
CA GLU A 5 11.41 -0.68 4.15
C GLU A 5 10.03 -0.88 3.50
N ILE A 6 9.01 -0.26 4.07
CA ILE A 6 7.64 -0.25 3.54
C ILE A 6 7.39 1.13 2.93
N VAL A 7 6.95 1.16 1.69
CA VAL A 7 6.68 2.39 0.94
C VAL A 7 5.23 2.42 0.52
N PHE A 8 4.44 3.29 1.12
CA PHE A 8 3.06 3.54 0.73
C PHE A 8 2.96 4.69 -0.25
N ILE A 9 2.23 4.47 -1.35
CA ILE A 9 1.82 5.48 -2.33
C ILE A 9 0.30 5.47 -2.34
N ILE A 10 -0.29 6.44 -1.63
CA ILE A 10 -1.72 6.46 -1.31
C ILE A 10 -2.39 7.59 -2.09
N ASP A 11 -3.40 7.22 -2.87
CA ASP A 11 -4.26 8.16 -3.57
C ASP A 11 -5.09 8.98 -2.59
N LYS A 12 -5.10 10.29 -2.76
CA LYS A 12 -6.00 11.23 -2.11
C LYS A 12 -6.69 12.15 -3.14
N SER A 13 -6.90 11.64 -4.37
CA SER A 13 -7.68 12.34 -5.40
C SER A 13 -9.10 12.63 -4.96
N GLY A 14 -9.82 13.44 -5.72
CA GLY A 14 -11.16 13.90 -5.33
C GLY A 14 -12.18 12.78 -5.10
N SER A 15 -12.07 11.67 -5.84
CA SER A 15 -12.91 10.49 -5.69
C SER A 15 -12.78 9.85 -4.30
N MET A 16 -11.59 9.85 -3.70
CA MET A 16 -11.32 9.28 -2.38
C MET A 16 -12.00 10.02 -1.21
N ALA A 17 -12.66 11.15 -1.43
CA ALA A 17 -13.19 12.01 -0.36
C ALA A 17 -14.11 11.29 0.65
N HIS A 18 -14.99 10.39 0.18
CA HIS A 18 -15.93 9.68 1.05
C HIS A 18 -15.28 8.51 1.81
N LEU A 19 -14.12 8.03 1.38
CA LEU A 19 -13.33 6.99 2.05
C LEU A 19 -12.14 7.56 2.86
N ALA A 20 -12.02 8.90 2.97
CA ALA A 20 -10.89 9.53 3.65
C ALA A 20 -10.74 9.05 5.11
N GLY A 21 -11.85 8.96 5.85
CA GLY A 21 -11.85 8.46 7.23
C GLY A 21 -11.39 7.01 7.34
N ASP A 22 -11.89 6.15 6.45
CA ASP A 22 -11.54 4.72 6.41
C ASP A 22 -10.07 4.54 6.00
N THR A 23 -9.58 5.32 5.04
CA THR A 23 -8.17 5.32 4.62
C THR A 23 -7.24 5.72 5.77
N ILE A 24 -7.56 6.80 6.50
CA ILE A 24 -6.79 7.25 7.67
C ILE A 24 -6.82 6.19 8.76
N GLY A 25 -7.99 5.64 9.07
CA GLY A 25 -8.18 4.61 10.09
C GLY A 25 -7.40 3.33 9.75
N GLY A 26 -7.54 2.84 8.53
CA GLY A 26 -6.84 1.66 8.03
C GLY A 26 -5.32 1.83 8.03
N PHE A 27 -4.82 2.96 7.54
CA PHE A 27 -3.38 3.27 7.59
C PHE A 27 -2.84 3.27 9.02
N ASN A 28 -3.53 3.93 9.95
CA ASN A 28 -3.11 3.97 11.35
C ASN A 28 -3.18 2.61 12.02
N GLY A 29 -4.18 1.80 11.69
CA GLY A 29 -4.30 0.41 12.12
C GLY A 29 -3.12 -0.44 11.63
N PHE A 30 -2.80 -0.34 10.33
CA PHE A 30 -1.63 -0.99 9.75
C PHE A 30 -0.34 -0.61 10.48
N VAL A 31 -0.08 0.69 10.69
CA VAL A 31 1.12 1.14 11.40
C VAL A 31 1.17 0.56 12.82
N THR A 32 0.04 0.51 13.52
CA THR A 32 -0.06 -0.05 14.87
C THR A 32 0.28 -1.55 14.87
N SER A 33 -0.25 -2.31 13.93
CA SER A 33 0.04 -3.74 13.75
C SER A 33 1.51 -3.98 13.44
N GLN A 34 2.08 -3.22 12.51
CA GLN A 34 3.48 -3.35 12.13
C GLN A 34 4.46 -2.97 13.26
N LYS A 35 4.08 -2.05 14.17
CA LYS A 35 4.85 -1.73 15.38
C LYS A 35 4.92 -2.89 16.38
N ALA A 36 3.93 -3.76 16.38
CA ALA A 36 3.88 -4.93 17.28
C ALA A 36 4.77 -6.08 16.82
N LEU A 37 5.29 -6.04 15.59
CA LEU A 37 6.14 -7.09 15.03
C LEU A 37 7.61 -6.85 15.38
N ASP A 38 8.31 -7.92 15.68
CA ASP A 38 9.77 -7.89 15.87
C ASP A 38 10.51 -7.52 14.57
N GLY A 39 11.73 -7.04 14.71
CA GLY A 39 12.63 -6.69 13.60
C GLY A 39 12.53 -5.23 13.18
N LYS A 40 13.59 -4.75 12.52
CA LYS A 40 13.68 -3.36 12.06
C LYS A 40 12.79 -3.15 10.85
N ALA A 41 11.97 -2.11 10.90
CA ALA A 41 11.21 -1.65 9.74
C ALA A 41 11.23 -0.12 9.66
N THR A 42 11.29 0.41 8.46
CA THR A 42 11.13 1.84 8.18
C THR A 42 9.92 2.06 7.28
N LEU A 43 9.31 3.23 7.39
CA LEU A 43 8.13 3.61 6.62
C LEU A 43 8.38 4.89 5.83
N THR A 44 8.08 4.82 4.54
CA THR A 44 7.91 5.96 3.66
C THR A 44 6.45 6.04 3.23
N THR A 45 5.81 7.21 3.37
CA THR A 45 4.42 7.42 2.95
C THR A 45 4.34 8.62 2.02
N ILE A 46 3.87 8.39 0.82
CA ILE A 46 3.62 9.41 -0.19
C ILE A 46 2.11 9.47 -0.43
N LEU A 47 1.54 10.66 -0.23
CA LEU A 47 0.15 10.97 -0.57
C LEU A 47 0.15 11.68 -1.92
N PHE A 48 -0.72 11.28 -2.84
CA PHE A 48 -0.80 11.93 -4.14
C PHE A 48 -2.23 12.27 -4.56
N ASP A 49 -2.34 13.35 -5.31
CA ASP A 49 -3.49 13.83 -6.07
C ASP A 49 -3.00 14.33 -7.44
N THR A 50 -3.28 15.56 -7.84
CA THR A 50 -2.65 16.23 -9.00
C THR A 50 -1.15 16.46 -8.76
N THR A 51 -0.73 16.43 -7.51
CA THR A 51 0.65 16.55 -7.02
C THR A 51 0.96 15.42 -6.05
N TRP A 52 2.13 15.43 -5.43
CA TRP A 52 2.48 14.46 -4.40
C TRP A 52 3.16 15.14 -3.21
N LYS A 53 2.97 14.55 -2.03
CA LYS A 53 3.55 14.99 -0.76
C LYS A 53 4.10 13.79 0.00
N THR A 54 5.34 13.86 0.45
CA THR A 54 5.90 12.89 1.38
C THR A 54 5.41 13.22 2.81
N LEU A 55 4.70 12.29 3.44
CA LEU A 55 4.25 12.40 4.82
C LEU A 55 5.28 11.80 5.78
N HIS A 56 5.81 10.63 5.45
CA HIS A 56 6.89 9.95 6.18
C HIS A 56 8.01 9.61 5.20
N ASP A 57 9.27 9.75 5.62
CA ASP A 57 10.44 9.56 4.76
C ASP A 57 11.49 8.66 5.43
N GLY A 58 11.35 7.34 5.25
CA GLY A 58 12.27 6.34 5.81
C GLY A 58 12.33 6.35 7.35
N ILE A 59 11.23 6.71 8.01
CA ILE A 59 11.14 6.83 9.47
C ILE A 59 11.06 5.44 10.09
N ASP A 60 11.77 5.20 11.21
CA ASP A 60 11.58 3.97 11.99
C ASP A 60 10.11 3.79 12.32
N ILE A 61 9.60 2.56 12.10
CA ILE A 61 8.17 2.26 12.24
C ILE A 61 7.63 2.66 13.62
N HIS A 62 8.44 2.56 14.69
CA HIS A 62 8.04 2.92 16.06
C HIS A 62 7.90 4.44 16.25
N GLU A 63 8.58 5.24 15.44
CA GLU A 63 8.55 6.71 15.50
C GLU A 63 7.47 7.32 14.57
N VAL A 64 6.84 6.51 13.72
CA VAL A 64 5.80 6.96 12.79
C VAL A 64 4.64 7.57 13.58
N LYS A 65 4.29 8.82 13.26
CA LYS A 65 3.12 9.50 13.81
C LYS A 65 1.87 9.09 13.03
N PRO A 66 0.71 8.99 13.71
CA PRO A 66 -0.55 8.72 13.04
C PRO A 66 -0.86 9.76 11.96
N MET A 67 -1.42 9.30 10.84
CA MET A 67 -2.02 10.16 9.82
C MET A 67 -3.29 10.82 10.38
N THR A 68 -3.51 12.09 10.06
CA THR A 68 -4.65 12.88 10.52
C THR A 68 -5.45 13.44 9.35
N ASN A 69 -6.64 13.97 9.64
CA ASN A 69 -7.46 14.70 8.66
C ASN A 69 -6.76 15.94 8.07
N LEU A 70 -5.72 16.47 8.74
CA LEU A 70 -4.92 17.57 8.21
C LEU A 70 -3.86 17.11 7.22
N ASP A 71 -3.48 15.84 7.28
CA ASP A 71 -2.50 15.24 6.36
C ASP A 71 -3.18 14.74 5.09
N TYR A 72 -4.36 14.11 5.24
CA TYR A 72 -5.11 13.50 4.15
C TYR A 72 -6.35 14.33 3.82
N ILE A 73 -6.18 15.29 2.93
CA ILE A 73 -7.26 16.11 2.38
C ILE A 73 -7.47 15.68 0.93
N ALA A 74 -8.58 14.99 0.66
CA ALA A 74 -8.89 14.50 -0.68
C ALA A 74 -9.25 15.65 -1.63
N GLY A 75 -8.73 15.60 -2.86
CA GLY A 75 -8.98 16.60 -3.90
C GLY A 75 -8.10 16.42 -5.12
N GLY A 76 -8.39 17.19 -6.17
CA GLY A 76 -7.60 17.16 -7.41
C GLY A 76 -7.78 15.90 -8.27
N GLY A 77 -6.86 15.72 -9.20
CA GLY A 77 -6.78 14.55 -10.09
C GLY A 77 -5.83 13.47 -9.57
N THR A 78 -5.39 12.56 -10.44
CA THR A 78 -4.65 11.34 -10.10
C THR A 78 -3.30 11.33 -10.86
N ALA A 79 -2.24 11.88 -10.27
CA ALA A 79 -0.88 11.87 -10.82
C ALA A 79 -0.08 10.67 -10.28
N MET A 80 -0.58 9.47 -10.52
CA MET A 80 -0.06 8.21 -9.98
C MET A 80 1.36 7.90 -10.51
N LEU A 81 1.59 8.08 -11.82
CA LEU A 81 2.90 7.77 -12.40
C LEU A 81 3.98 8.68 -11.83
N ASP A 82 3.69 9.96 -11.64
CA ASP A 82 4.63 10.89 -11.03
C ASP A 82 4.93 10.50 -9.58
N ALA A 83 3.92 10.12 -8.80
CA ALA A 83 4.10 9.67 -7.43
C ALA A 83 4.95 8.39 -7.32
N ILE A 84 4.71 7.40 -8.19
CA ILE A 84 5.49 6.15 -8.23
C ILE A 84 6.95 6.44 -8.62
N GLY A 85 7.18 7.22 -9.68
CA GLY A 85 8.52 7.54 -10.16
C GLY A 85 9.35 8.30 -9.12
N GLU A 86 8.75 9.30 -8.48
CA GLU A 86 9.40 10.06 -7.40
C GLU A 86 9.68 9.20 -6.17
N ALA A 87 8.75 8.30 -5.81
CA ALA A 87 8.95 7.37 -4.70
C ALA A 87 10.14 6.44 -4.96
N ILE A 88 10.22 5.84 -6.15
CA ILE A 88 11.32 4.95 -6.53
C ILE A 88 12.65 5.71 -6.49
N ASN A 89 12.72 6.90 -7.10
CA ASN A 89 13.94 7.71 -7.10
C ASN A 89 14.37 8.11 -5.69
N LYS A 90 13.44 8.50 -4.83
CA LYS A 90 13.71 8.88 -3.45
C LYS A 90 14.27 7.72 -2.63
N VAL A 91 13.65 6.55 -2.71
CA VAL A 91 14.09 5.35 -2.00
C VAL A 91 15.45 4.88 -2.52
N GLN A 92 15.65 4.88 -3.85
CA GLN A 92 16.92 4.50 -4.45
C GLN A 92 18.05 5.44 -3.98
N ALA A 93 17.86 6.75 -4.03
CA ALA A 93 18.87 7.71 -3.59
C ALA A 93 19.25 7.49 -2.10
N ARG A 94 18.24 7.27 -1.23
CA ARG A 94 18.49 6.95 0.18
C ARG A 94 19.27 5.65 0.35
N HIS A 95 18.97 4.61 -0.44
CA HIS A 95 19.70 3.34 -0.40
C HIS A 95 21.14 3.47 -0.89
N ASP A 96 21.37 4.32 -1.87
CA ASP A 96 22.73 4.61 -2.36
C ASP A 96 23.55 5.32 -1.28
N ASP A 97 22.95 6.26 -0.55
CA ASP A 97 23.59 6.95 0.58
C ASP A 97 23.86 6.02 1.77
N LEU A 98 22.95 5.11 2.09
CA LEU A 98 23.08 4.14 3.18
C LEU A 98 24.09 3.01 2.85
N GLY A 99 24.33 2.72 1.59
CA GLY A 99 25.25 1.68 1.14
C GLY A 99 24.93 0.31 1.74
N ALA A 100 25.81 -0.21 2.59
CA ALA A 100 25.64 -1.52 3.23
C ALA A 100 24.58 -1.53 4.35
N GLU A 101 24.18 -0.37 4.86
CA GLU A 101 23.18 -0.25 5.94
C GLU A 101 21.74 -0.15 5.42
N LYS A 102 21.56 -0.15 4.10
CA LYS A 102 20.22 -0.09 3.49
C LYS A 102 19.35 -1.28 3.90
N PRO A 103 18.02 -1.11 3.97
CA PRO A 103 17.10 -2.20 4.21
C PRO A 103 17.30 -3.35 3.20
N GLU A 104 17.26 -4.58 3.70
CA GLU A 104 17.46 -5.79 2.89
C GLU A 104 16.23 -6.14 2.05
N LYS A 105 15.06 -5.65 2.47
CA LYS A 105 13.78 -5.86 1.80
C LYS A 105 13.06 -4.54 1.61
N VAL A 106 12.41 -4.38 0.47
CA VAL A 106 11.60 -3.21 0.15
C VAL A 106 10.26 -3.66 -0.40
N LEU A 107 9.20 -3.12 0.18
CA LEU A 107 7.83 -3.33 -0.28
C LEU A 107 7.22 -1.99 -0.69
N PHE A 108 6.85 -1.85 -1.94
CA PHE A 108 6.01 -0.77 -2.45
C PHE A 108 4.55 -1.21 -2.47
N VAL A 109 3.68 -0.39 -1.91
CA VAL A 109 2.23 -0.58 -1.91
C VAL A 109 1.59 0.63 -2.55
N ILE A 110 0.95 0.44 -3.69
CA ILE A 110 0.28 1.48 -4.47
C ILE A 110 -1.21 1.28 -4.33
N THR A 111 -1.93 2.28 -3.83
CA THR A 111 -3.38 2.25 -3.69
C THR A 111 -4.02 3.41 -4.43
N THR A 112 -5.05 3.12 -5.25
CA THR A 112 -5.79 4.12 -6.01
C THR A 112 -7.25 3.67 -6.22
N ASP A 113 -8.15 4.62 -6.45
CA ASP A 113 -9.55 4.35 -6.82
C ASP A 113 -9.89 4.82 -8.25
N GLY A 114 -8.88 5.33 -8.97
CA GLY A 114 -9.06 5.91 -10.28
C GLY A 114 -7.89 5.69 -11.23
N GLU A 115 -8.17 5.97 -12.50
CA GLU A 115 -7.18 5.91 -13.57
C GLU A 115 -6.25 7.13 -13.53
N GLU A 116 -5.00 6.92 -13.96
CA GLU A 116 -4.01 7.97 -14.18
C GLU A 116 -4.54 9.05 -15.14
N ASN A 117 -4.49 10.32 -14.72
CA ASN A 117 -5.00 11.41 -15.54
C ASN A 117 -4.24 12.74 -15.41
N SER A 118 -3.23 12.83 -14.53
CA SER A 118 -2.62 14.13 -14.18
C SER A 118 -1.09 14.15 -14.19
N SER A 119 -0.42 13.01 -14.37
CA SER A 119 1.06 12.94 -14.40
C SER A 119 1.65 13.72 -15.58
N ARG A 120 2.80 14.33 -15.34
CA ARG A 120 3.51 15.18 -16.31
C ARG A 120 5.00 14.87 -16.43
N LYS A 121 5.59 14.18 -15.46
CA LYS A 121 7.02 13.88 -15.41
C LYS A 121 7.34 12.51 -15.97
N PHE A 122 6.51 11.53 -15.64
CA PHE A 122 6.71 10.13 -16.02
C PHE A 122 5.56 9.62 -16.88
N ASN A 123 5.88 8.73 -17.81
CA ASN A 123 4.90 7.95 -18.58
C ASN A 123 4.95 6.48 -18.17
N LYS A 124 3.95 5.70 -18.60
CA LYS A 124 3.80 4.28 -18.24
C LYS A 124 5.06 3.46 -18.58
N SER A 125 5.66 3.66 -19.77
CA SER A 125 6.86 2.89 -20.16
C SER A 125 8.07 3.19 -19.28
N GLN A 126 8.21 4.42 -18.81
CA GLN A 126 9.28 4.79 -17.88
C GLN A 126 9.06 4.12 -16.51
N ILE A 127 7.84 4.16 -15.98
CA ILE A 127 7.50 3.52 -14.70
C ILE A 127 7.67 2.00 -14.80
N GLU A 128 7.21 1.37 -15.88
CA GLU A 128 7.42 -0.05 -16.13
C GLU A 128 8.90 -0.42 -16.11
N ALA A 129 9.74 0.35 -16.79
CA ALA A 129 11.19 0.13 -16.80
C ALA A 129 11.81 0.29 -15.40
N MET A 130 11.39 1.30 -14.63
CA MET A 130 11.86 1.52 -13.26
C MET A 130 11.44 0.37 -12.33
N ILE A 131 10.19 -0.05 -12.35
CA ILE A 131 9.69 -1.18 -11.55
C ILE A 131 10.45 -2.46 -11.89
N LYS A 132 10.58 -2.79 -13.18
CA LYS A 132 11.35 -3.96 -13.63
C LYS A 132 12.81 -3.91 -13.20
N HIS A 133 13.44 -2.74 -13.26
CA HIS A 133 14.81 -2.57 -12.80
C HIS A 133 14.94 -2.87 -11.30
N GLN A 134 14.06 -2.32 -10.48
CA GLN A 134 14.10 -2.52 -9.04
C GLN A 134 13.75 -3.96 -8.64
N THR A 135 12.74 -4.56 -9.27
CA THR A 135 12.36 -5.94 -9.00
C THR A 135 13.48 -6.91 -9.38
N ASN A 136 14.03 -6.79 -10.58
CA ASN A 136 15.03 -7.75 -11.09
C ASN A 136 16.44 -7.50 -10.52
N GLY A 137 16.81 -6.23 -10.31
CA GLY A 137 18.14 -5.85 -9.86
C GLY A 137 18.31 -5.81 -8.34
N HIS A 138 17.25 -5.47 -7.62
CA HIS A 138 17.31 -5.19 -6.17
C HIS A 138 16.32 -6.02 -5.35
N GLY A 139 15.47 -6.84 -5.99
CA GLY A 139 14.49 -7.69 -5.31
C GLY A 139 13.38 -6.90 -4.60
N TRP A 140 13.08 -5.68 -5.07
CA TRP A 140 11.96 -4.92 -4.52
C TRP A 140 10.64 -5.56 -4.91
N GLU A 141 9.72 -5.63 -3.97
CA GLU A 141 8.35 -6.10 -4.19
C GLU A 141 7.42 -4.91 -4.43
N PHE A 142 6.55 -5.02 -5.44
CA PHE A 142 5.54 -4.03 -5.76
C PHE A 142 4.15 -4.65 -5.70
N MET A 143 3.22 -3.98 -5.02
CA MET A 143 1.82 -4.37 -4.92
C MET A 143 0.94 -3.24 -5.42
N PHE A 144 -0.08 -3.59 -6.19
CA PHE A 144 -1.04 -2.65 -6.75
C PHE A 144 -2.46 -3.02 -6.33
N LEU A 145 -3.14 -2.10 -5.65
CA LEU A 145 -4.48 -2.29 -5.14
C LEU A 145 -5.36 -1.15 -5.69
N GLY A 146 -6.22 -1.51 -6.65
CA GLY A 146 -7.08 -0.57 -7.34
C GLY A 146 -8.55 -0.79 -7.01
N ALA A 147 -9.33 0.30 -6.89
CA ALA A 147 -10.78 0.23 -6.86
C ALA A 147 -11.36 0.82 -8.14
N ASN A 148 -12.60 0.46 -8.48
CA ASN A 148 -13.33 0.98 -9.66
C ASN A 148 -12.59 0.86 -11.01
N MET A 149 -11.62 -0.07 -11.11
CA MET A 149 -10.79 -0.26 -12.28
C MET A 149 -10.37 -1.72 -12.42
N ASP A 150 -9.87 -2.10 -13.59
CA ASP A 150 -9.16 -3.38 -13.75
C ASP A 150 -7.74 -3.24 -13.20
N ALA A 151 -7.61 -3.43 -11.89
CA ALA A 151 -6.33 -3.30 -11.19
C ALA A 151 -5.27 -4.29 -11.71
N VAL A 152 -5.68 -5.47 -12.17
CA VAL A 152 -4.76 -6.47 -12.74
C VAL A 152 -4.20 -5.99 -14.07
N HIS A 153 -5.04 -5.42 -14.93
CA HIS A 153 -4.61 -4.86 -16.22
C HIS A 153 -3.71 -3.65 -16.03
N GLU A 154 -4.07 -2.72 -15.13
CA GLU A 154 -3.27 -1.54 -14.85
C GLU A 154 -1.91 -1.92 -14.25
N ALA A 155 -1.87 -2.80 -13.26
CA ALA A 155 -0.65 -3.33 -12.67
C ALA A 155 0.28 -3.98 -13.72
N ALA A 156 -0.29 -4.79 -14.63
CA ALA A 156 0.47 -5.42 -15.71
C ALA A 156 1.08 -4.38 -16.66
N SER A 157 0.36 -3.28 -16.94
CA SER A 157 0.87 -2.16 -17.75
C SER A 157 2.05 -1.42 -17.11
N LEU A 158 2.19 -1.52 -15.79
CA LEU A 158 3.31 -0.98 -15.00
C LEU A 158 4.40 -2.04 -14.71
N GLY A 159 4.27 -3.26 -15.25
CA GLY A 159 5.24 -4.33 -15.04
C GLY A 159 5.12 -5.05 -13.68
N ILE A 160 4.01 -4.84 -12.97
CA ILE A 160 3.71 -5.53 -11.70
C ILE A 160 2.99 -6.84 -12.02
N SER A 161 3.40 -7.93 -11.36
CA SER A 161 2.84 -9.26 -11.58
C SER A 161 1.38 -9.35 -11.13
N SER A 162 0.56 -10.12 -11.86
CA SER A 162 -0.87 -10.28 -11.56
C SER A 162 -1.16 -10.84 -10.16
N ASN A 163 -0.27 -11.66 -9.59
CA ASN A 163 -0.41 -12.16 -8.22
C ASN A 163 -0.01 -11.11 -7.15
N ARG A 164 0.43 -9.92 -7.56
CA ARG A 164 0.71 -8.75 -6.73
C ARG A 164 -0.27 -7.62 -6.97
N SER A 165 -1.42 -7.91 -7.57
CA SER A 165 -2.47 -6.92 -7.82
C SER A 165 -3.84 -7.46 -7.43
N VAL A 166 -4.69 -6.57 -6.92
CA VAL A 166 -6.07 -6.88 -6.55
C VAL A 166 -6.98 -5.70 -6.80
N THR A 167 -8.20 -5.97 -7.29
CA THR A 167 -9.27 -4.99 -7.27
C THR A 167 -10.02 -5.11 -5.96
N TYR A 168 -10.10 -4.03 -5.19
CA TYR A 168 -10.83 -3.99 -3.93
C TYR A 168 -12.18 -3.27 -4.08
N ASP A 169 -13.12 -3.61 -3.20
CA ASP A 169 -14.43 -2.98 -3.18
C ASP A 169 -14.34 -1.53 -2.69
N TYR A 170 -14.94 -0.60 -3.43
CA TYR A 170 -14.95 0.83 -3.11
C TYR A 170 -15.97 1.16 -2.01
N THR A 171 -15.76 0.58 -0.84
CA THR A 171 -16.59 0.70 0.37
C THR A 171 -15.71 0.71 1.61
N SER A 172 -16.24 1.16 2.75
CA SER A 172 -15.52 1.08 4.04
C SER A 172 -15.02 -0.34 4.33
N LYS A 173 -15.85 -1.37 4.11
CA LYS A 173 -15.44 -2.78 4.27
C LYS A 173 -14.33 -3.20 3.32
N GLY A 174 -14.37 -2.73 2.07
CA GLY A 174 -13.31 -2.97 1.10
C GLY A 174 -12.00 -2.32 1.52
N VAL A 175 -12.03 -1.12 2.08
CA VAL A 175 -10.86 -0.45 2.63
C VAL A 175 -10.31 -1.18 3.86
N ASP A 176 -11.17 -1.66 4.76
CA ASP A 176 -10.73 -2.48 5.90
C ASP A 176 -10.02 -3.76 5.43
N ALA A 177 -10.61 -4.48 4.48
CA ALA A 177 -10.00 -5.69 3.90
C ALA A 177 -8.71 -5.37 3.14
N LEU A 178 -8.64 -4.22 2.46
CA LEU A 178 -7.45 -3.70 1.80
C LEU A 178 -6.29 -3.58 2.79
N TYR A 179 -6.49 -2.87 3.91
CA TYR A 179 -5.44 -2.68 4.92
C TYR A 179 -5.08 -3.98 5.65
N ALA A 180 -6.04 -4.86 5.92
CA ALA A 180 -5.77 -6.20 6.46
C ALA A 180 -4.90 -7.04 5.50
N THR A 181 -5.18 -6.96 4.19
CA THR A 181 -4.39 -7.62 3.15
C THR A 181 -2.96 -7.09 3.12
N MET A 182 -2.80 -5.77 3.15
CA MET A 182 -1.47 -5.13 3.20
C MET A 182 -0.70 -5.52 4.46
N ASP A 183 -1.37 -5.60 5.61
CA ASP A 183 -0.76 -6.01 6.87
C ASP A 183 -0.26 -7.45 6.82
N CYS A 184 -1.07 -8.37 6.31
CA CYS A 184 -0.69 -9.76 6.10
C CYS A 184 0.53 -9.91 5.18
N MET A 185 0.53 -9.18 4.05
CA MET A 185 1.62 -9.24 3.08
C MET A 185 2.92 -8.62 3.62
N ALA A 186 2.84 -7.46 4.28
CA ALA A 186 3.99 -6.80 4.90
C ALA A 186 4.60 -7.69 6.00
N SER A 187 3.75 -8.29 6.82
CA SER A 187 4.15 -9.24 7.88
C SER A 187 4.86 -10.46 7.28
N SER A 188 4.33 -11.02 6.19
CA SER A 188 4.93 -12.15 5.49
C SER A 188 6.32 -11.79 4.92
N ILE A 189 6.48 -10.59 4.38
CA ILE A 189 7.77 -10.09 3.92
C ILE A 189 8.74 -9.95 5.10
N ARG A 190 8.33 -9.31 6.19
CA ARG A 190 9.17 -9.10 7.37
C ARG A 190 9.63 -10.41 8.01
N CYS A 191 8.77 -11.43 8.02
CA CYS A 191 9.05 -12.75 8.57
C CYS A 191 9.74 -13.73 7.61
N ASP A 192 10.18 -13.30 6.41
CA ASP A 192 10.72 -14.19 5.35
C ASP A 192 9.75 -15.28 4.88
N ALA A 193 8.44 -15.06 5.05
CA ALA A 193 7.39 -16.01 4.71
C ALA A 193 6.73 -15.74 3.34
N LEU A 194 7.04 -14.61 2.70
CA LEU A 194 6.53 -14.31 1.36
C LEU A 194 7.09 -15.28 0.34
N THR A 195 6.19 -15.99 -0.35
CA THR A 195 6.55 -16.88 -1.46
C THR A 195 6.13 -16.26 -2.81
N LYS A 196 6.75 -16.74 -3.89
CA LYS A 196 6.38 -16.32 -5.25
C LYS A 196 4.94 -16.73 -5.62
N ASP A 197 4.43 -17.79 -5.01
CA ASP A 197 3.08 -18.32 -5.27
C ASP A 197 1.99 -17.64 -4.41
N MET A 198 2.37 -16.81 -3.43
CA MET A 198 1.38 -16.06 -2.64
C MET A 198 0.67 -15.05 -3.54
N ASP A 199 -0.65 -15.19 -3.65
CA ASP A 199 -1.50 -14.35 -4.51
C ASP A 199 -2.29 -13.35 -3.64
N LEU A 200 -2.12 -12.06 -3.93
CA LEU A 200 -2.75 -10.96 -3.21
C LEU A 200 -4.28 -11.05 -3.23
N ARG A 201 -4.87 -11.58 -4.30
CA ARG A 201 -6.32 -11.77 -4.43
C ARG A 201 -6.85 -12.82 -3.46
N THR A 202 -6.09 -13.90 -3.27
CA THR A 202 -6.44 -14.94 -2.28
C THR A 202 -6.43 -14.36 -0.88
N VAL A 203 -5.37 -13.62 -0.51
CA VAL A 203 -5.26 -12.97 0.80
C VAL A 203 -6.39 -11.96 1.01
N TYR A 204 -6.71 -11.14 0.01
CA TYR A 204 -7.83 -10.18 0.07
C TYR A 204 -9.18 -10.89 0.28
N THR A 205 -9.42 -12.00 -0.43
CA THR A 205 -10.65 -12.79 -0.28
C THR A 205 -10.79 -13.38 1.12
N GLU A 206 -9.71 -13.88 1.70
CA GLU A 206 -9.67 -14.39 3.07
C GLU A 206 -9.96 -13.28 4.08
N CYS A 207 -9.32 -12.12 3.95
CA CYS A 207 -9.57 -10.96 4.82
C CYS A 207 -11.02 -10.46 4.73
N THR A 208 -11.65 -10.50 3.55
CA THR A 208 -13.07 -10.15 3.40
C THR A 208 -14.00 -11.18 4.04
N ALA A 209 -13.67 -12.47 3.98
CA ALA A 209 -14.47 -13.54 4.57
C ALA A 209 -14.45 -13.48 6.12
N ASP A 210 -13.29 -13.23 6.72
CA ASP A 210 -13.14 -13.11 8.18
C ASP A 210 -13.91 -11.91 8.75
N SER A 211 -13.97 -10.80 8.01
CA SER A 211 -14.78 -9.63 8.39
C SER A 211 -16.30 -9.92 8.35
N VAL A 212 -16.77 -10.88 7.55
CA VAL A 212 -18.16 -11.34 7.53
C VAL A 212 -18.46 -12.27 8.69
N CYS A 213 -17.53 -13.16 9.07
CA CYS A 213 -17.71 -14.06 10.22
C CYS A 213 -17.79 -13.30 11.54
N SER A 214 -16.92 -12.32 11.76
CA SER A 214 -16.95 -11.50 12.98
C SER A 214 -18.21 -10.61 13.09
N ALA A 215 -18.79 -10.18 11.97
CA ALA A 215 -20.06 -9.46 11.97
C ALA A 215 -21.27 -10.36 12.31
N ASN A 216 -21.26 -11.63 11.90
CA ASN A 216 -22.32 -12.60 12.20
C ASN A 216 -22.28 -13.07 13.67
N ASP A 217 -21.11 -13.20 14.28
CA ASP A 217 -20.98 -13.54 15.71
C ASP A 217 -21.49 -12.41 16.62
N SER A 218 -21.34 -11.15 16.21
CA SER A 218 -21.91 -10.02 16.96
C SER A 218 -23.44 -9.91 16.84
N ILE A 219 -24.04 -10.42 15.78
CA ILE A 219 -25.51 -10.44 15.59
C ILE A 219 -26.13 -11.63 16.34
N SER A 220 -25.48 -12.80 16.38
CA SER A 220 -26.01 -13.98 17.10
C SER A 220 -25.96 -13.83 18.62
N SER A 221 -25.03 -13.04 19.17
CA SER A 221 -24.97 -12.72 20.60
C SER A 221 -26.05 -11.71 21.07
N SER A 222 -26.70 -11.00 20.13
CA SER A 222 -27.73 -9.99 20.42
C SER A 222 -29.18 -10.57 20.44
N ILE A 223 -29.37 -11.85 20.12
CA ILE A 223 -30.72 -12.49 19.99
C ILE A 223 -31.08 -13.42 21.14
N THR A 224 -30.26 -13.52 22.17
CA THR A 224 -30.59 -14.36 23.32
C THR A 224 -30.86 -13.52 24.58
N ILE A 225 -31.88 -12.67 24.57
CA ILE A 225 -32.58 -12.20 25.76
C ILE A 225 -34.03 -11.83 25.37
N LYS A 226 -34.94 -12.76 25.40
CA LYS A 226 -36.28 -12.61 26.01
C LYS A 226 -36.96 -13.98 26.14
#